data_5cce0e3e5116c8ba3f440972a57ea4cb
#
_entry.id   5cce0e3e5116c8ba3f440972a57ea4cb
#
_cell.length_a   1.000
_cell.length_b   1.000
_cell.length_c   1.000
_cell.angle_alpha   90.00
_cell.angle_beta   90.00
_cell.angle_gamma   90.00
#
_symmetry.space_group_name_H-M   'P 1'
#
loop_
_entity.id
_entity.type
_entity.pdbx_description
1 polymer ?
#
loop_
_entity_poly.entity_id
_entity_poly.type
_entity_poly.pdbx_seq_one_letter_code
_entity_poly.pdbx_strand_id
1 'polypeptide(L)'
;PYTTLFRSAHARAALAAVAAGQAEMAASRGRVQGLIRVNTGTAFARYRLARLLPQFHERYPGVTLDLTVTDRRIDPEAEQIDVTIRVGPLADSGLILKPLGTVRRVIAASPAYLARCGTPRAPLDLLQHNCLLLKGFARLAQWPMVQDGRRLPVPVSGNVRADNADLLLDLAVAGMGIVW
;
A
#
# COMPACT_ATOMS: atom_id res chain seq x y z
N PRO A 1 32.55 -14.33 -12.72
CA PRO A 1 31.42 -13.41 -12.43
C PRO A 1 30.71 -13.72 -11.11
N TYR A 2 30.65 -15.02 -10.68
CA TYR A 2 29.97 -15.41 -9.43
C TYR A 2 30.66 -14.96 -8.14
N THR A 3 31.96 -14.79 -8.15
CA THR A 3 32.76 -14.39 -6.97
C THR A 3 32.48 -12.98 -6.46
N THR A 4 32.12 -12.05 -7.35
CA THR A 4 31.89 -10.64 -6.98
C THR A 4 30.53 -10.46 -6.28
N LEU A 5 29.50 -11.20 -6.71
CA LEU A 5 28.17 -11.18 -6.09
C LEU A 5 28.19 -11.83 -4.68
N PHE A 6 28.94 -12.92 -4.52
CA PHE A 6 29.13 -13.57 -3.20
C PHE A 6 29.87 -12.69 -2.21
N ARG A 7 30.92 -12.00 -2.66
CA ARG A 7 31.69 -11.05 -1.84
C ARG A 7 30.85 -9.87 -1.40
N SER A 8 30.00 -9.34 -2.27
CA SER A 8 29.10 -8.22 -1.94
C SER A 8 27.98 -8.60 -0.96
N ALA A 9 27.50 -9.84 -1.01
CA ALA A 9 26.49 -10.36 -0.07
C ALA A 9 27.09 -10.55 1.33
N HIS A 10 28.29 -11.14 1.42
CA HIS A 10 28.96 -11.31 2.71
C HIS A 10 29.46 -9.97 3.31
N ALA A 11 29.92 -9.04 2.48
CA ALA A 11 30.29 -7.71 2.92
C ALA A 11 29.07 -6.94 3.47
N ARG A 12 27.92 -7.06 2.82
CA ARG A 12 26.66 -6.45 3.31
C ARG A 12 26.18 -7.10 4.59
N ALA A 13 26.26 -8.43 4.72
CA ALA A 13 25.92 -9.12 5.95
C ALA A 13 26.80 -8.71 7.13
N ALA A 14 28.12 -8.55 6.88
CA ALA A 14 29.06 -8.07 7.89
C ALA A 14 28.76 -6.63 8.31
N LEU A 15 28.47 -5.74 7.35
CA LEU A 15 28.10 -4.34 7.64
C LEU A 15 26.77 -4.26 8.38
N ALA A 16 25.80 -5.11 8.03
CA ALA A 16 24.52 -5.19 8.74
C ALA A 16 24.70 -5.70 10.19
N ALA A 17 25.58 -6.69 10.42
CA ALA A 17 25.91 -7.17 11.77
C ALA A 17 26.62 -6.10 12.61
N VAL A 18 27.52 -5.32 12.01
CA VAL A 18 28.17 -4.18 12.70
C VAL A 18 27.14 -3.10 13.04
N ALA A 19 26.25 -2.75 12.10
CA ALA A 19 25.18 -1.78 12.33
C ALA A 19 24.21 -2.25 13.44
N ALA A 20 23.85 -3.55 13.45
CA ALA A 20 23.02 -4.14 14.50
C ALA A 20 23.69 -4.06 15.87
N GLY A 21 24.99 -4.39 15.96
CA GLY A 21 25.77 -4.25 17.20
C GLY A 21 25.87 -2.80 17.69
N GLN A 22 26.01 -1.84 16.78
CA GLN A 22 26.01 -0.42 17.11
C GLN A 22 24.63 0.06 17.60
N ALA A 23 23.55 -0.44 17.00
CA ALA A 23 22.18 -0.15 17.42
C ALA A 23 21.89 -0.73 18.81
N GLU A 24 22.36 -1.92 19.10
CA GLU A 24 22.25 -2.57 20.43
C GLU A 24 23.02 -1.81 21.51
N MET A 25 24.23 -1.35 21.21
CA MET A 25 25.03 -0.48 22.09
C MET A 25 24.38 0.90 22.29
N ALA A 26 23.73 1.45 21.28
CA ALA A 26 23.02 2.73 21.37
C ALA A 26 21.71 2.58 22.16
N ALA A 27 20.99 1.47 22.00
CA ALA A 27 19.82 1.13 22.80
C ALA A 27 20.16 0.99 24.27
N SER A 28 21.32 0.41 24.62
CA SER A 28 21.80 0.31 25.99
C SER A 28 22.12 1.68 26.62
N ARG A 29 22.35 2.72 25.80
CA ARG A 29 22.57 4.11 26.22
C ARG A 29 21.28 4.96 26.19
N GLY A 30 20.11 4.34 25.97
CA GLY A 30 18.82 5.02 25.95
C GLY A 30 18.57 5.92 24.72
N ARG A 31 19.43 5.87 23.70
CA ARG A 31 19.24 6.61 22.44
C ARG A 31 18.83 5.68 21.32
N VAL A 32 17.58 5.83 20.86
CA VAL A 32 17.06 5.13 19.67
C VAL A 32 17.63 5.82 18.43
N GLN A 33 18.46 5.08 17.65
CA GLN A 33 19.06 5.61 16.41
C GLN A 33 19.28 4.48 15.40
N GLY A 34 19.41 4.84 14.13
CA GLY A 34 19.70 3.92 13.04
C GLY A 34 18.80 4.12 11.83
N LEU A 35 18.99 3.29 10.80
CA LEU A 35 18.22 3.29 9.58
C LEU A 35 17.10 2.26 9.66
N ILE A 36 15.88 2.66 9.32
CA ILE A 36 14.71 1.77 9.18
C ILE A 36 14.20 1.90 7.75
N ARG A 37 14.17 0.79 7.01
CA ARG A 37 13.62 0.70 5.67
C ARG A 37 12.14 0.31 5.74
N VAL A 38 11.28 1.21 5.29
CA VAL A 38 9.83 1.05 5.37
C VAL A 38 9.24 1.00 3.98
N ASN A 39 8.46 -0.03 3.71
CA ASN A 39 7.66 -0.11 2.49
C ASN A 39 6.18 0.11 2.81
N THR A 40 5.49 0.90 1.99
CA THR A 40 4.06 1.17 2.15
C THR A 40 3.39 1.53 0.82
N GLY A 41 2.06 1.40 0.78
CA GLY A 41 1.26 1.86 -0.35
C GLY A 41 1.15 3.38 -0.41
N THR A 42 0.94 3.91 -1.63
CA THR A 42 0.91 5.35 -1.93
C THR A 42 -0.12 6.10 -1.09
N ALA A 43 -1.35 5.62 -1.02
CA ALA A 43 -2.41 6.26 -0.26
C ALA A 43 -2.10 6.33 1.26
N PHE A 44 -1.56 5.26 1.83
CA PHE A 44 -1.19 5.25 3.25
C PHE A 44 -0.02 6.20 3.52
N ALA A 45 1.01 6.20 2.67
CA ALA A 45 2.13 7.14 2.78
C ALA A 45 1.64 8.58 2.78
N ARG A 46 0.84 8.95 1.77
CA ARG A 46 0.37 10.33 1.57
C ARG A 46 -0.58 10.81 2.66
N TYR A 47 -1.60 10.01 3.01
CA TYR A 47 -2.70 10.48 3.86
C TYR A 47 -2.52 10.16 5.34
N ARG A 48 -1.62 9.24 5.71
CA ARG A 48 -1.40 8.84 7.10
C ARG A 48 0.03 9.04 7.53
N LEU A 49 0.98 8.39 6.86
CA LEU A 49 2.37 8.38 7.29
C LEU A 49 2.97 9.80 7.28
N ALA A 50 2.77 10.56 6.20
CA ALA A 50 3.29 11.92 6.08
C ALA A 50 2.87 12.86 7.22
N ARG A 51 1.71 12.62 7.84
CA ARG A 51 1.22 13.39 8.98
C ARG A 51 1.85 12.97 10.30
N LEU A 52 2.32 11.73 10.40
CA LEU A 52 2.90 11.16 11.62
C LEU A 52 4.41 11.34 11.68
N LEU A 53 5.07 11.42 10.52
CA LEU A 53 6.53 11.50 10.43
C LEU A 53 7.16 12.70 11.19
N PRO A 54 6.59 13.92 11.16
CA PRO A 54 7.16 15.02 11.93
C PRO A 54 7.24 14.71 13.43
N GLN A 55 6.14 14.26 14.02
CA GLN A 55 6.08 13.89 15.44
C GLN A 55 7.00 12.68 15.75
N PHE A 56 7.09 11.73 14.84
CA PHE A 56 8.01 10.60 14.98
C PHE A 56 9.46 11.05 15.02
N HIS A 57 9.84 11.96 14.12
CA HIS A 57 11.22 12.46 14.03
C HIS A 57 11.59 13.35 15.24
N GLU A 58 10.66 14.16 15.75
CA GLU A 58 10.85 14.90 16.99
C GLU A 58 11.13 13.97 18.18
N ARG A 59 10.42 12.86 18.26
CA ARG A 59 10.58 11.87 19.33
C ARG A 59 11.83 11.00 19.19
N TYR A 60 12.24 10.71 17.95
CA TYR A 60 13.35 9.83 17.61
C TYR A 60 14.30 10.48 16.60
N PRO A 61 15.01 11.56 16.97
CA PRO A 61 15.81 12.34 16.01
C PRO A 61 17.03 11.58 15.48
N GLY A 62 17.43 10.49 16.14
CA GLY A 62 18.53 9.63 15.68
C GLY A 62 18.11 8.57 14.66
N VAL A 63 16.80 8.47 14.32
CA VAL A 63 16.30 7.47 13.36
C VAL A 63 16.23 8.08 11.97
N THR A 64 16.85 7.42 11.01
CA THR A 64 16.68 7.70 9.58
C THR A 64 15.66 6.74 8.99
N LEU A 65 14.70 7.26 8.24
CA LEU A 65 13.71 6.47 7.53
C LEU A 65 14.02 6.45 6.03
N ASP A 66 14.15 5.26 5.46
CA ASP A 66 14.23 5.02 4.03
C ASP A 66 12.86 4.49 3.56
N LEU A 67 12.13 5.29 2.77
CA LEU A 67 10.74 5.01 2.43
C LEU A 67 10.61 4.55 0.98
N THR A 68 10.25 3.28 0.78
CA THR A 68 9.81 2.74 -0.50
C THR A 68 8.29 2.83 -0.60
N VAL A 69 7.79 3.78 -1.40
CA VAL A 69 6.35 4.02 -1.57
C VAL A 69 5.88 3.43 -2.88
N THR A 70 5.16 2.30 -2.81
CA THR A 70 4.65 1.61 -4.00
C THR A 70 3.42 0.76 -3.68
N ASP A 71 2.45 0.73 -4.59
CA ASP A 71 1.27 -0.14 -4.48
C ASP A 71 1.54 -1.56 -5.04
N ARG A 72 2.70 -1.77 -5.67
CA ARG A 72 3.15 -3.09 -6.12
C ARG A 72 3.51 -3.97 -4.93
N ARG A 73 3.27 -5.27 -5.05
CA ARG A 73 3.81 -6.23 -4.09
C ARG A 73 5.30 -6.39 -4.33
N ILE A 74 6.05 -6.24 -3.28
CA ILE A 74 7.50 -6.44 -3.24
C ILE A 74 7.80 -7.63 -2.32
N ASP A 75 8.98 -8.21 -2.48
CA ASP A 75 9.53 -9.17 -1.55
C ASP A 75 10.35 -8.42 -0.49
N PRO A 76 9.90 -8.37 0.78
CA PRO A 76 10.58 -7.60 1.82
C PRO A 76 12.00 -8.11 2.11
N GLU A 77 12.25 -9.40 2.00
CA GLU A 77 13.57 -9.99 2.24
C GLU A 77 14.54 -9.63 1.12
N ALA A 78 14.12 -9.81 -0.13
CA ALA A 78 14.95 -9.48 -1.30
C ALA A 78 15.29 -7.98 -1.38
N GLU A 79 14.36 -7.11 -0.98
CA GLU A 79 14.54 -5.67 -0.97
C GLU A 79 15.06 -5.12 0.37
N GLN A 80 15.38 -5.98 1.33
CA GLN A 80 15.91 -5.61 2.65
C GLN A 80 15.01 -4.59 3.40
N ILE A 81 13.72 -4.80 3.38
CA ILE A 81 12.73 -3.97 4.06
C ILE A 81 12.54 -4.46 5.50
N ASP A 82 12.69 -3.56 6.47
CA ASP A 82 12.52 -3.85 7.88
C ASP A 82 11.03 -3.86 8.29
N VAL A 83 10.23 -2.96 7.70
CA VAL A 83 8.81 -2.81 8.00
C VAL A 83 8.00 -2.64 6.73
N THR A 84 6.98 -3.47 6.54
CA THR A 84 6.01 -3.33 5.46
C THR A 84 4.62 -3.00 6.00
N ILE A 85 4.04 -1.88 5.53
CA ILE A 85 2.67 -1.48 5.88
C ILE A 85 1.77 -1.73 4.68
N ARG A 86 0.80 -2.61 4.83
CA ARG A 86 -0.09 -3.01 3.74
C ARG A 86 -1.56 -2.96 4.14
N VAL A 87 -2.41 -2.74 3.15
CA VAL A 87 -3.87 -2.77 3.28
C VAL A 87 -4.41 -3.94 2.48
N GLY A 88 -5.23 -4.76 3.12
CA GLY A 88 -5.91 -5.90 2.49
C GLY A 88 -5.42 -7.25 3.03
N PRO A 89 -5.86 -8.36 2.43
CA PRO A 89 -5.46 -9.69 2.84
C PRO A 89 -3.96 -9.88 2.59
N LEU A 90 -3.27 -10.39 3.59
CA LEU A 90 -1.86 -10.77 3.50
C LEU A 90 -1.78 -12.26 3.15
N ALA A 91 -0.81 -12.62 2.32
CA ALA A 91 -0.43 -14.01 2.15
C ALA A 91 0.26 -14.50 3.42
N ASP A 92 0.15 -15.80 3.68
CA ASP A 92 0.92 -16.45 4.74
C ASP A 92 2.42 -16.28 4.42
N SER A 93 3.12 -15.63 5.33
CA SER A 93 4.54 -15.34 5.21
C SER A 93 5.14 -15.49 6.60
N GLY A 94 6.36 -15.96 6.73
CA GLY A 94 7.06 -16.07 8.02
C GLY A 94 7.24 -14.75 8.79
N LEU A 95 6.61 -13.66 8.35
CA LEU A 95 6.74 -12.33 8.94
C LEU A 95 5.78 -12.12 10.11
N ILE A 96 6.20 -11.33 11.09
CA ILE A 96 5.36 -10.95 12.23
C ILE A 96 4.31 -9.94 11.78
N LEU A 97 3.03 -10.31 11.90
CA LEU A 97 1.92 -9.44 11.57
C LEU A 97 1.42 -8.67 12.80
N LYS A 98 1.36 -7.34 12.68
CA LYS A 98 0.73 -6.46 13.66
C LYS A 98 -0.44 -5.70 13.02
N PRO A 99 -1.70 -5.95 13.40
CA PRO A 99 -2.83 -5.20 12.86
C PRO A 99 -2.80 -3.76 13.37
N LEU A 100 -2.91 -2.78 12.45
CA LEU A 100 -2.94 -1.36 12.77
C LEU A 100 -4.37 -0.79 12.78
N GLY A 101 -5.32 -1.46 12.16
CA GLY A 101 -6.71 -1.04 12.05
C GLY A 101 -7.41 -1.61 10.84
N THR A 102 -8.60 -1.09 10.57
CA THR A 102 -9.43 -1.49 9.43
C THR A 102 -9.63 -0.33 8.47
N VAL A 103 -9.67 -0.64 7.17
CA VAL A 103 -9.96 0.33 6.10
C VAL A 103 -11.28 -0.06 5.45
N ARG A 104 -12.22 0.87 5.45
CA ARG A 104 -13.46 0.72 4.72
C ARG A 104 -13.27 1.20 3.29
N ARG A 105 -13.55 0.34 2.32
CA ARG A 105 -13.62 0.71 0.92
C ARG A 105 -15.03 1.16 0.58
N VAL A 106 -15.12 2.17 -0.26
CA VAL A 106 -16.37 2.76 -0.73
C VAL A 106 -16.36 2.86 -2.26
N ILE A 107 -17.55 2.84 -2.85
CA ILE A 107 -17.73 3.16 -4.26
C ILE A 107 -17.99 4.65 -4.36
N ALA A 108 -17.31 5.33 -5.26
CA ALA A 108 -17.43 6.76 -5.43
C ALA A 108 -17.38 7.15 -6.92
N ALA A 109 -18.10 8.24 -7.26
CA ALA A 109 -18.03 8.92 -8.53
C ALA A 109 -18.27 10.41 -8.32
N SER A 110 -17.86 11.25 -9.27
CA SER A 110 -18.17 12.67 -9.20
C SER A 110 -19.65 12.95 -9.49
N PRO A 111 -20.22 14.02 -8.92
CA PRO A 111 -21.58 14.45 -9.25
C PRO A 111 -21.80 14.67 -10.75
N ALA A 112 -20.79 15.20 -11.45
CA ALA A 112 -20.84 15.43 -12.90
C ALA A 112 -20.98 14.11 -13.69
N TYR A 113 -20.26 13.05 -13.26
CA TYR A 113 -20.41 11.73 -13.87
C TYR A 113 -21.83 11.19 -13.64
N LEU A 114 -22.32 11.24 -12.40
CA LEU A 114 -23.64 10.71 -12.03
C LEU A 114 -24.78 11.47 -12.73
N ALA A 115 -24.66 12.78 -12.91
CA ALA A 115 -25.63 13.58 -13.65
C ALA A 115 -25.72 13.17 -15.14
N ARG A 116 -24.60 12.79 -15.74
CA ARG A 116 -24.52 12.38 -17.15
C ARG A 116 -24.93 10.92 -17.38
N CYS A 117 -24.49 10.03 -16.51
CA CYS A 117 -24.57 8.59 -16.71
C CYS A 117 -25.62 7.90 -15.81
N GLY A 118 -26.28 8.65 -14.91
CA GLY A 118 -27.17 8.10 -13.91
C GLY A 118 -26.43 7.68 -12.64
N THR A 119 -27.21 7.50 -11.57
CA THR A 119 -26.70 7.04 -10.27
C THR A 119 -27.04 5.55 -10.09
N PRO A 120 -26.07 4.65 -9.92
CA PRO A 120 -26.35 3.24 -9.64
C PRO A 120 -27.04 3.12 -8.29
N ARG A 121 -28.17 2.39 -8.25
CA ARG A 121 -28.98 2.14 -7.05
C ARG A 121 -28.81 0.74 -6.50
N ALA A 122 -28.40 -0.19 -7.35
CA ALA A 122 -28.12 -1.58 -7.01
C ALA A 122 -26.75 -2.01 -7.51
N PRO A 123 -26.13 -3.04 -6.90
CA PRO A 123 -24.81 -3.53 -7.32
C PRO A 123 -24.70 -3.86 -8.81
N LEU A 124 -25.74 -4.44 -9.42
CA LEU A 124 -25.74 -4.83 -10.82
C LEU A 124 -25.81 -3.63 -11.79
N ASP A 125 -26.25 -2.47 -11.34
CA ASP A 125 -26.25 -1.26 -12.16
C ASP A 125 -24.83 -0.86 -12.57
N LEU A 126 -23.82 -1.25 -11.80
CA LEU A 126 -22.40 -1.02 -12.13
C LEU A 126 -21.98 -1.65 -13.46
N LEU A 127 -22.71 -2.66 -13.95
CA LEU A 127 -22.48 -3.26 -15.27
C LEU A 127 -22.69 -2.28 -16.43
N GLN A 128 -23.47 -1.24 -16.21
CA GLN A 128 -23.79 -0.19 -17.19
C GLN A 128 -22.88 1.05 -17.07
N HIS A 129 -21.95 1.03 -16.09
CA HIS A 129 -21.10 2.16 -15.80
C HIS A 129 -19.64 1.90 -16.19
N ASN A 130 -18.92 2.98 -16.49
CA ASN A 130 -17.48 2.95 -16.67
C ASN A 130 -16.80 2.84 -15.30
N CYS A 131 -16.32 1.66 -14.95
CA CYS A 131 -15.62 1.40 -13.69
C CYS A 131 -14.11 1.46 -13.89
N LEU A 132 -13.44 2.34 -13.15
CA LEU A 132 -12.00 2.54 -13.24
C LEU A 132 -11.30 1.47 -12.38
N LEU A 133 -10.42 0.68 -12.98
CA LEU A 133 -9.90 -0.56 -12.40
C LEU A 133 -8.47 -0.43 -11.90
N LEU A 134 -8.24 -0.81 -10.64
CA LEU A 134 -6.90 -0.86 -10.07
C LEU A 134 -6.22 -2.19 -10.47
N LYS A 135 -5.02 -2.13 -11.07
CA LYS A 135 -4.20 -3.30 -11.40
C LYS A 135 -3.59 -3.94 -10.14
N GLY A 136 -3.13 -5.17 -10.28
CA GLY A 136 -2.38 -5.85 -9.21
C GLY A 136 -3.21 -6.70 -8.25
N PHE A 137 -4.52 -6.71 -8.39
CA PHE A 137 -5.40 -7.59 -7.64
C PHE A 137 -6.16 -8.49 -8.61
N ALA A 138 -5.78 -9.73 -8.76
CA ALA A 138 -6.31 -10.67 -9.76
C ALA A 138 -7.84 -10.87 -9.74
N ARG A 139 -8.53 -10.40 -8.70
CA ARG A 139 -10.00 -10.46 -8.58
C ARG A 139 -10.71 -9.10 -8.71
N LEU A 140 -10.02 -8.05 -9.14
CA LEU A 140 -10.59 -6.69 -9.14
C LEU A 140 -11.41 -6.33 -10.38
N ALA A 141 -11.55 -7.23 -11.34
CA ALA A 141 -12.66 -7.15 -12.30
C ALA A 141 -14.01 -7.59 -11.68
N GLN A 142 -14.00 -8.11 -10.43
CA GLN A 142 -15.20 -8.45 -9.68
C GLN A 142 -15.21 -7.68 -8.37
N TRP A 143 -16.00 -6.62 -8.31
CA TRP A 143 -16.12 -5.87 -7.07
C TRP A 143 -16.98 -6.65 -6.05
N PRO A 144 -16.47 -6.88 -4.83
CA PRO A 144 -17.16 -7.67 -3.82
C PRO A 144 -18.27 -6.83 -3.19
N MET A 145 -19.43 -6.87 -3.82
CA MET A 145 -20.62 -6.19 -3.33
C MET A 145 -21.38 -7.08 -2.33
N VAL A 146 -22.31 -6.46 -1.62
CA VAL A 146 -23.27 -7.16 -0.76
C VAL A 146 -24.66 -6.65 -1.12
N GLN A 147 -25.58 -7.56 -1.35
CA GLN A 147 -27.01 -7.29 -1.53
C GLN A 147 -27.82 -8.23 -0.64
N ASP A 148 -28.76 -7.70 0.13
CA ASP A 148 -29.62 -8.46 1.05
C ASP A 148 -28.84 -9.39 2.01
N GLY A 149 -27.68 -8.90 2.50
CA GLY A 149 -26.77 -9.65 3.38
C GLY A 149 -25.97 -10.75 2.68
N ARG A 150 -26.10 -10.94 1.37
CA ARG A 150 -25.39 -11.95 0.59
C ARG A 150 -24.26 -11.31 -0.23
N ARG A 151 -23.13 -12.00 -0.31
CA ARG A 151 -22.02 -11.58 -1.17
C ARG A 151 -22.44 -11.71 -2.63
N LEU A 152 -22.29 -10.62 -3.37
CA LEU A 152 -22.57 -10.53 -4.80
C LEU A 152 -21.34 -9.92 -5.51
N PRO A 153 -20.41 -10.75 -6.02
CA PRO A 153 -19.31 -10.24 -6.80
C PRO A 153 -19.82 -9.73 -8.17
N VAL A 154 -19.66 -8.43 -8.42
CA VAL A 154 -20.11 -7.79 -9.67
C VAL A 154 -18.94 -7.70 -10.64
N PRO A 155 -19.04 -8.32 -11.85
CA PRO A 155 -18.01 -8.25 -12.87
C PRO A 155 -18.08 -6.87 -13.56
N VAL A 156 -17.28 -5.93 -13.06
CA VAL A 156 -17.23 -4.57 -13.57
C VAL A 156 -16.23 -4.43 -14.72
N SER A 157 -16.48 -3.47 -15.61
CA SER A 157 -15.58 -3.15 -16.72
C SER A 157 -15.43 -1.64 -16.88
N GLY A 158 -14.37 -1.23 -17.57
CA GLY A 158 -14.13 0.18 -17.84
C GLY A 158 -12.94 0.38 -18.78
N ASN A 159 -12.79 1.62 -19.21
CA ASN A 159 -11.82 2.03 -20.23
C ASN A 159 -10.45 2.44 -19.65
N VAL A 160 -10.30 2.49 -18.32
CA VAL A 160 -9.03 2.79 -17.65
C VAL A 160 -8.69 1.73 -16.63
N ARG A 161 -7.42 1.27 -16.67
CA ARG A 161 -6.81 0.41 -15.68
C ARG A 161 -5.46 0.99 -15.29
N ALA A 162 -5.25 1.25 -14.02
CA ALA A 162 -3.98 1.77 -13.49
C ALA A 162 -3.53 0.96 -12.27
N ASP A 163 -2.26 1.02 -11.96
CA ASP A 163 -1.66 0.45 -10.74
C ASP A 163 -1.50 1.46 -9.60
N ASN A 164 -2.01 2.68 -9.82
CA ASN A 164 -2.03 3.76 -8.84
C ASN A 164 -3.47 4.14 -8.50
N ALA A 165 -3.85 3.98 -7.23
CA ALA A 165 -5.21 4.26 -6.76
C ALA A 165 -5.54 5.77 -6.75
N ASP A 166 -4.56 6.63 -6.46
CA ASP A 166 -4.76 8.08 -6.42
C ASP A 166 -5.07 8.62 -7.82
N LEU A 167 -4.37 8.12 -8.86
CA LEU A 167 -4.69 8.47 -10.26
C LEU A 167 -6.14 8.09 -10.61
N LEU A 168 -6.59 6.90 -10.22
CA LEU A 168 -7.98 6.48 -10.48
C LEU A 168 -8.99 7.36 -9.74
N LEU A 169 -8.66 7.79 -8.53
CA LEU A 169 -9.48 8.73 -7.77
C LEU A 169 -9.58 10.09 -8.47
N ASP A 170 -8.45 10.63 -8.93
CA ASP A 170 -8.42 11.90 -9.67
C ASP A 170 -9.24 11.82 -10.97
N LEU A 171 -9.15 10.71 -11.69
CA LEU A 171 -9.97 10.47 -12.88
C LEU A 171 -11.46 10.36 -12.56
N ALA A 172 -11.83 9.77 -11.42
CA ALA A 172 -13.21 9.71 -10.97
C ALA A 172 -13.73 11.12 -10.59
N VAL A 173 -12.91 11.92 -9.89
CA VAL A 173 -13.21 13.34 -9.59
C VAL A 173 -13.40 14.14 -10.87
N ALA A 174 -12.57 13.91 -11.89
CA ALA A 174 -12.69 14.52 -13.22
C ALA A 174 -13.90 14.03 -14.02
N GLY A 175 -14.71 13.11 -13.49
CA GLY A 175 -15.94 12.65 -14.13
C GLY A 175 -15.78 11.55 -15.17
N MET A 176 -14.67 10.79 -15.13
CA MET A 176 -14.45 9.69 -16.07
C MET A 176 -15.23 8.43 -15.75
N GLY A 177 -15.53 8.17 -14.47
CA GLY A 177 -16.17 6.91 -14.09
C GLY A 177 -16.36 6.75 -12.60
N ILE A 178 -16.61 5.50 -12.20
CA ILE A 178 -16.79 5.06 -10.83
C ILE A 178 -15.53 4.35 -10.37
N VAL A 179 -15.10 4.60 -9.12
CA VAL A 179 -13.97 3.91 -8.46
C VAL A 179 -14.44 3.14 -7.21
N TRP A 180 -13.70 2.13 -6.88
CA TRP A 180 -13.81 1.41 -5.62
C TRP A 180 -12.57 1.62 -4.79
#